data_0b577f67576ebd9d9dad476f8a3849cf
#
_entry.id   0b577f67576ebd9d9dad476f8a3849cf
#
_cell.length_a   1.000
_cell.length_b   1.000
_cell.length_c   1.000
_cell.angle_alpha   90.00
_cell.angle_beta   90.00
_cell.angle_gamma   90.00
#
_symmetry.space_group_name_H-M   'P 1'
#
loop_
_entity.id
_entity.type
_entity.pdbx_description
1 polymer ?
#
loop_
_entity_poly.entity_id
_entity_poly.type
_entity_poly.pdbx_seq_one_letter_code
_entity_poly.pdbx_strand_id
1 'polypeptide(L)'
;MDFEVAPGIIDCLSAKMDQKVFGYGALSADYYDAVISWMKRRHDFDVKKEWICYTPGVVTALNFAVQALTEVGDEVIVPTPVYGPFYRAVCDNDRVLVKSSLENNGGYYTFDFEDLESKITSRTRALILCSPHNPVGRVWKREELERLSALCLEHGIYIISDEIHNDLVFEGPHTVLANISTEIAENCVICTAPSKSFNIAGIQASNIIIANDQMREKFKAVIQKNHAYSPNSFVEAAVIGAYDHSEDWLDHAIDYIKDNVEYFCAELSKRVPKIKALKPEGTYLVWMDCSELGMTPEKLNRFFVDKCKLALNSGRGFGDDGALFQRINLACPRKYVDEALVRIEKNVIPL
;
A
#
# COMPACT_ATOMS: atom_id res chain seq x y z
N MET A 1 -8.72 4.17 7.46
CA MET A 1 -10.19 4.09 7.49
C MET A 1 -10.70 4.77 8.73
N ASP A 2 -11.97 5.14 8.73
CA ASP A 2 -12.67 5.75 9.87
C ASP A 2 -14.00 4.98 10.13
N PHE A 3 -13.84 3.67 10.27
CA PHE A 3 -14.90 2.71 10.60
C PHE A 3 -14.54 1.98 11.90
N GLU A 4 -15.54 1.52 12.62
CA GLU A 4 -15.33 0.59 13.73
C GLU A 4 -14.68 -0.69 13.21
N VAL A 5 -13.80 -1.26 14.03
CA VAL A 5 -13.13 -2.52 13.70
C VAL A 5 -14.13 -3.67 13.73
N ALA A 6 -13.92 -4.67 12.86
CA ALA A 6 -14.80 -5.82 12.74
C ALA A 6 -15.02 -6.54 14.09
N PRO A 7 -16.26 -6.97 14.42
CA PRO A 7 -16.56 -7.66 15.67
C PRO A 7 -15.67 -8.87 15.95
N GLY A 8 -15.38 -9.69 14.94
CA GLY A 8 -14.50 -10.87 15.11
C GLY A 8 -13.10 -10.53 15.60
N ILE A 9 -12.56 -9.36 15.20
CA ILE A 9 -11.28 -8.87 15.71
C ILE A 9 -11.41 -8.45 17.18
N ILE A 10 -12.48 -7.74 17.52
CA ILE A 10 -12.73 -7.28 18.90
C ILE A 10 -12.90 -8.48 19.83
N ASP A 11 -13.60 -9.52 19.40
CA ASP A 11 -13.82 -10.74 20.18
C ASP A 11 -12.48 -11.47 20.47
N CYS A 12 -11.64 -11.65 19.46
CA CYS A 12 -10.32 -12.25 19.61
C CYS A 12 -9.39 -11.42 20.51
N LEU A 13 -9.39 -10.10 20.37
CA LEU A 13 -8.61 -9.21 21.23
C LEU A 13 -9.12 -9.23 22.68
N SER A 14 -10.44 -9.28 22.90
CA SER A 14 -11.05 -9.36 24.22
C SER A 14 -10.68 -10.67 24.91
N ALA A 15 -10.75 -11.81 24.20
CA ALA A 15 -10.31 -13.10 24.71
C ALA A 15 -8.82 -13.09 25.11
N LYS A 16 -7.97 -12.38 24.34
CA LYS A 16 -6.56 -12.18 24.70
C LYS A 16 -6.39 -11.33 25.96
N MET A 17 -7.17 -10.28 26.11
CA MET A 17 -7.17 -9.42 27.32
C MET A 17 -7.59 -10.19 28.57
N ASP A 18 -8.57 -11.09 28.44
CA ASP A 18 -9.07 -11.91 29.57
C ASP A 18 -8.03 -12.87 30.14
N GLN A 19 -6.99 -13.20 29.38
CA GLN A 19 -5.84 -13.97 29.90
C GLN A 19 -5.05 -13.20 30.98
N LYS A 20 -5.08 -11.87 30.98
CA LYS A 20 -4.42 -10.99 31.97
C LYS A 20 -2.90 -11.19 32.09
N VAL A 21 -2.27 -11.88 31.13
CA VAL A 21 -0.82 -12.13 31.06
C VAL A 21 -0.31 -11.73 29.70
N PHE A 22 0.59 -10.75 29.65
CA PHE A 22 1.14 -10.17 28.42
C PHE A 22 2.66 -10.34 28.39
N GLY A 23 3.11 -11.58 28.22
CA GLY A 23 4.52 -11.90 28.05
C GLY A 23 5.03 -11.59 26.63
N TYR A 24 6.27 -11.95 26.37
CA TYR A 24 6.81 -11.88 25.01
C TYR A 24 5.98 -12.72 24.04
N GLY A 25 5.58 -12.11 22.91
CA GLY A 25 4.78 -12.76 21.88
C GLY A 25 5.59 -13.79 21.09
N ALA A 26 4.94 -14.89 20.75
CA ALA A 26 5.37 -15.83 19.73
C ALA A 26 4.16 -16.15 18.85
N LEU A 27 4.37 -16.36 17.55
CA LEU A 27 3.30 -16.71 16.62
C LEU A 27 3.07 -18.22 16.64
N SER A 28 1.83 -18.63 16.84
CA SER A 28 1.42 -20.03 16.86
C SER A 28 1.21 -20.62 15.44
N ALA A 29 0.88 -21.89 15.37
CA ALA A 29 0.47 -22.51 14.11
C ALA A 29 -0.79 -21.84 13.55
N ASP A 30 -1.76 -21.50 14.40
CA ASP A 30 -3.03 -20.90 14.01
C ASP A 30 -2.85 -19.54 13.30
N TYR A 31 -1.86 -18.74 13.74
CA TYR A 31 -1.52 -17.50 13.04
C TYR A 31 -1.10 -17.77 11.58
N TYR A 32 -0.18 -18.72 11.38
CA TYR A 32 0.30 -19.05 10.04
C TYR A 32 -0.81 -19.65 9.18
N ASP A 33 -1.64 -20.50 9.76
CA ASP A 33 -2.77 -21.14 9.07
C ASP A 33 -3.80 -20.09 8.64
N ALA A 34 -4.09 -19.10 9.48
CA ALA A 34 -4.95 -17.96 9.13
C ALA A 34 -4.39 -17.16 7.93
N VAL A 35 -3.09 -16.84 7.95
CA VAL A 35 -2.43 -16.12 6.84
C VAL A 35 -2.45 -16.95 5.55
N ILE A 36 -2.08 -18.24 5.62
CA ILE A 36 -2.06 -19.15 4.46
C ILE A 36 -3.47 -19.28 3.87
N SER A 37 -4.45 -19.54 4.73
CA SER A 37 -5.84 -19.68 4.33
C SER A 37 -6.38 -18.40 3.68
N TRP A 38 -6.06 -17.22 4.23
CA TRP A 38 -6.44 -15.93 3.67
C TRP A 38 -5.87 -15.72 2.27
N MET A 39 -4.55 -15.91 2.11
CA MET A 39 -3.89 -15.74 0.82
C MET A 39 -4.45 -16.71 -0.23
N LYS A 40 -4.81 -17.93 0.16
CA LYS A 40 -5.44 -18.90 -0.74
C LYS A 40 -6.86 -18.48 -1.13
N ARG A 41 -7.71 -18.14 -0.15
CA ARG A 41 -9.14 -17.81 -0.41
C ARG A 41 -9.32 -16.53 -1.20
N ARG A 42 -8.59 -15.46 -0.82
CA ARG A 42 -8.79 -14.11 -1.40
C ARG A 42 -7.96 -13.86 -2.65
N HIS A 43 -6.80 -14.50 -2.77
CA HIS A 43 -5.83 -14.17 -3.81
C HIS A 43 -5.38 -15.38 -4.65
N ASP A 44 -5.97 -16.56 -4.42
CA ASP A 44 -5.59 -17.85 -5.04
C ASP A 44 -4.08 -18.09 -5.03
N PHE A 45 -3.40 -17.67 -3.97
CA PHE A 45 -1.97 -17.79 -3.80
C PHE A 45 -1.60 -18.83 -2.74
N ASP A 46 -0.90 -19.89 -3.16
CA ASP A 46 -0.45 -20.97 -2.28
C ASP A 46 0.85 -20.59 -1.57
N VAL A 47 0.73 -20.29 -0.27
CA VAL A 47 1.85 -19.84 0.57
C VAL A 47 2.28 -20.98 1.48
N LYS A 48 3.60 -21.22 1.62
CA LYS A 48 4.15 -22.13 2.60
C LYS A 48 4.45 -21.40 3.90
N LYS A 49 4.26 -22.07 5.04
CA LYS A 49 4.50 -21.50 6.37
C LYS A 49 5.91 -20.90 6.51
N GLU A 50 6.91 -21.60 6.03
CA GLU A 50 8.31 -21.19 6.08
C GLU A 50 8.62 -19.91 5.28
N TRP A 51 7.77 -19.55 4.30
CA TRP A 51 7.91 -18.30 3.51
C TRP A 51 7.52 -17.07 4.29
N ILE A 52 6.73 -17.22 5.37
CA ILE A 52 6.14 -16.10 6.10
C ILE A 52 7.12 -15.59 7.16
N CYS A 53 7.47 -14.32 7.07
CA CYS A 53 8.22 -13.57 8.08
C CYS A 53 7.31 -12.48 8.66
N TYR A 54 7.32 -12.33 9.98
CA TYR A 54 6.63 -11.23 10.66
C TYR A 54 7.51 -9.98 10.68
N THR A 55 6.90 -8.80 10.50
CA THR A 55 7.49 -7.51 10.85
C THR A 55 6.44 -6.58 11.50
N PRO A 56 6.86 -5.59 12.32
CA PRO A 56 5.94 -4.62 12.92
C PRO A 56 5.49 -3.56 11.89
N GLY A 57 4.80 -3.99 10.85
CA GLY A 57 4.28 -3.16 9.77
C GLY A 57 5.11 -3.17 8.49
N VAL A 58 4.44 -2.90 7.36
CA VAL A 58 5.03 -3.00 6.01
C VAL A 58 6.13 -1.96 5.77
N VAL A 59 6.04 -0.75 6.32
CA VAL A 59 7.12 0.25 6.17
C VAL A 59 8.43 -0.26 6.79
N THR A 60 8.35 -0.94 7.92
CA THR A 60 9.52 -1.62 8.54
C THR A 60 10.04 -2.73 7.62
N ALA A 61 9.13 -3.51 7.02
CA ALA A 61 9.50 -4.57 6.08
C ALA A 61 10.23 -4.03 4.85
N LEU A 62 9.77 -2.91 4.28
CA LEU A 62 10.42 -2.26 3.14
C LEU A 62 11.88 -1.87 3.48
N ASN A 63 12.09 -1.26 4.66
CA ASN A 63 13.44 -0.93 5.13
C ASN A 63 14.32 -2.17 5.27
N PHE A 64 13.77 -3.24 5.84
CA PHE A 64 14.50 -4.50 6.03
C PHE A 64 14.78 -5.21 4.70
N ALA A 65 13.85 -5.18 3.75
CA ALA A 65 14.05 -5.75 2.42
C ALA A 65 15.16 -5.00 1.65
N VAL A 66 15.17 -3.67 1.70
CA VAL A 66 16.24 -2.86 1.12
C VAL A 66 17.59 -3.22 1.75
N GLN A 67 17.67 -3.33 3.09
CA GLN A 67 18.92 -3.73 3.77
C GLN A 67 19.36 -5.16 3.42
N ALA A 68 18.41 -6.09 3.26
CA ALA A 68 18.70 -7.50 3.02
C ALA A 68 19.18 -7.79 1.59
N LEU A 69 18.66 -7.03 0.60
CA LEU A 69 18.81 -7.32 -0.82
C LEU A 69 19.77 -6.40 -1.55
N THR A 70 20.24 -5.34 -0.88
CA THR A 70 21.12 -4.34 -1.49
C THR A 70 22.23 -3.95 -0.53
N GLU A 71 23.30 -3.36 -1.08
CA GLU A 71 24.42 -2.79 -0.31
C GLU A 71 24.35 -1.25 -0.29
N VAL A 72 25.11 -0.62 0.61
CA VAL A 72 25.25 0.84 0.65
C VAL A 72 25.75 1.36 -0.70
N GLY A 73 25.09 2.37 -1.26
CA GLY A 73 25.40 2.95 -2.57
C GLY A 73 24.78 2.24 -3.76
N ASP A 74 24.11 1.10 -3.57
CA ASP A 74 23.29 0.49 -4.62
C ASP A 74 22.09 1.37 -4.99
N GLU A 75 21.65 1.27 -6.23
CA GLU A 75 20.50 1.98 -6.75
C GLU A 75 19.22 1.16 -6.56
N VAL A 76 18.17 1.85 -6.09
CA VAL A 76 16.83 1.28 -5.94
C VAL A 76 15.84 2.12 -6.74
N ILE A 77 15.18 1.49 -7.72
CA ILE A 77 14.17 2.14 -8.55
C ILE A 77 12.84 2.20 -7.81
N VAL A 78 12.18 3.36 -7.90
CA VAL A 78 10.85 3.57 -7.33
C VAL A 78 9.97 4.28 -8.36
N PRO A 79 8.91 3.62 -8.87
CA PRO A 79 7.91 4.25 -9.74
C PRO A 79 7.15 5.36 -9.01
N THR A 80 7.06 6.56 -9.61
CA THR A 80 6.47 7.77 -9.00
C THR A 80 5.29 8.32 -9.82
N PRO A 81 4.33 9.05 -9.21
CA PRO A 81 4.23 9.41 -7.79
C PRO A 81 3.89 8.20 -6.92
N VAL A 82 4.44 8.13 -5.71
CA VAL A 82 4.22 7.00 -4.80
C VAL A 82 4.27 7.42 -3.33
N TYR A 83 3.84 6.56 -2.45
CA TYR A 83 3.84 6.75 -1.00
C TYR A 83 5.23 7.12 -0.46
N GLY A 84 5.35 8.31 0.16
CA GLY A 84 6.62 8.91 0.57
C GLY A 84 7.59 8.02 1.39
N PRO A 85 7.11 7.13 2.28
CA PRO A 85 7.98 6.18 2.97
C PRO A 85 8.81 5.26 2.08
N PHE A 86 8.46 5.06 0.80
CA PHE A 86 9.30 4.32 -0.15
C PHE A 86 10.63 5.03 -0.40
N TYR A 87 10.57 6.36 -0.58
CA TYR A 87 11.79 7.17 -0.74
C TYR A 87 12.69 7.07 0.49
N ARG A 88 12.07 7.11 1.68
CA ARG A 88 12.80 6.99 2.94
C ARG A 88 13.39 5.60 3.13
N ALA A 89 12.68 4.54 2.76
CA ALA A 89 13.21 3.18 2.82
C ALA A 89 14.50 3.02 2.00
N VAL A 90 14.66 3.80 0.92
CA VAL A 90 15.89 3.84 0.13
C VAL A 90 16.94 4.77 0.77
N CYS A 91 16.57 6.04 0.99
CA CYS A 91 17.53 7.08 1.39
C CYS A 91 18.02 6.90 2.83
N ASP A 92 17.12 6.55 3.77
CA ASP A 92 17.48 6.36 5.19
C ASP A 92 18.37 5.13 5.42
N ASN A 93 18.52 4.28 4.39
CA ASN A 93 19.43 3.13 4.39
C ASN A 93 20.68 3.35 3.52
N ASP A 94 21.03 4.58 3.17
CA ASP A 94 22.21 4.94 2.38
C ASP A 94 22.25 4.29 0.98
N ARG A 95 21.06 4.01 0.37
CA ARG A 95 20.94 3.58 -1.02
C ARG A 95 20.63 4.79 -1.90
N VAL A 96 20.89 4.66 -3.17
CA VAL A 96 20.61 5.71 -4.17
C VAL A 96 19.20 5.55 -4.70
N LEU A 97 18.36 6.56 -4.45
CA LEU A 97 16.99 6.58 -4.97
C LEU A 97 16.99 6.93 -6.47
N VAL A 98 16.47 6.03 -7.29
CA VAL A 98 16.23 6.26 -8.71
C VAL A 98 14.72 6.34 -8.94
N LYS A 99 14.22 7.52 -9.28
CA LYS A 99 12.80 7.72 -9.57
C LYS A 99 12.51 7.41 -11.04
N SER A 100 11.48 6.59 -11.30
CA SER A 100 10.94 6.37 -12.64
C SER A 100 9.50 6.88 -12.67
N SER A 101 9.23 7.93 -13.45
CA SER A 101 7.92 8.55 -13.48
C SER A 101 6.93 7.67 -14.24
N LEU A 102 5.77 7.40 -13.62
CA LEU A 102 4.65 6.80 -14.32
C LEU A 102 4.12 7.77 -15.37
N GLU A 103 3.71 7.26 -16.51
CA GLU A 103 3.08 8.04 -17.56
C GLU A 103 1.61 8.32 -17.19
N ASN A 104 1.22 9.60 -17.17
CA ASN A 104 -0.16 10.01 -16.88
C ASN A 104 -0.95 10.25 -18.17
N ASN A 105 -1.74 9.27 -18.57
CA ASN A 105 -2.59 9.31 -19.76
C ASN A 105 -4.00 9.83 -19.42
N GLY A 106 -4.11 11.13 -19.14
CA GLY A 106 -5.40 11.76 -18.80
C GLY A 106 -6.01 11.28 -17.49
N GLY A 107 -5.18 10.89 -16.52
CA GLY A 107 -5.58 10.37 -15.22
C GLY A 107 -5.41 8.87 -15.07
N TYR A 108 -5.15 8.15 -16.16
CA TYR A 108 -4.80 6.75 -16.14
C TYR A 108 -3.29 6.58 -16.18
N TYR A 109 -2.71 6.06 -15.11
CA TYR A 109 -1.27 5.92 -14.96
C TYR A 109 -0.78 4.56 -15.46
N THR A 110 0.33 4.54 -16.21
CA THR A 110 0.99 3.33 -16.70
C THR A 110 2.49 3.38 -16.42
N PHE A 111 3.16 2.22 -16.45
CA PHE A 111 4.62 2.21 -16.45
C PHE A 111 5.15 2.82 -17.74
N ASP A 112 6.08 3.76 -17.62
CA ASP A 112 6.94 4.18 -18.71
C ASP A 112 8.15 3.23 -18.75
N PHE A 113 8.04 2.19 -19.57
CA PHE A 113 9.08 1.18 -19.65
C PHE A 113 10.36 1.67 -20.32
N GLU A 114 10.28 2.66 -21.21
CA GLU A 114 11.46 3.28 -21.83
C GLU A 114 12.24 4.10 -20.80
N ASP A 115 11.54 4.91 -20.01
CA ASP A 115 12.15 5.64 -18.89
C ASP A 115 12.74 4.68 -17.86
N LEU A 116 12.01 3.63 -17.46
CA LEU A 116 12.43 2.66 -16.48
C LEU A 116 13.72 1.95 -16.93
N GLU A 117 13.75 1.43 -18.15
CA GLU A 117 14.91 0.71 -18.72
C GLU A 117 16.13 1.64 -18.86
N SER A 118 15.93 2.89 -19.29
CA SER A 118 16.99 3.89 -19.44
C SER A 118 17.70 4.23 -18.13
N LYS A 119 17.03 4.00 -16.99
CA LYS A 119 17.53 4.26 -15.64
C LYS A 119 18.24 3.08 -14.98
N ILE A 120 18.20 1.92 -15.62
CA ILE A 120 18.90 0.74 -15.11
C ILE A 120 20.40 0.89 -15.37
N THR A 121 21.20 0.71 -14.32
CA THR A 121 22.67 0.69 -14.40
C THR A 121 23.23 -0.58 -13.79
N SER A 122 24.54 -0.76 -13.87
CA SER A 122 25.23 -1.87 -13.19
C SER A 122 25.12 -1.84 -11.67
N ARG A 123 24.65 -0.74 -11.07
CA ARG A 123 24.42 -0.60 -9.62
C ARG A 123 22.97 -0.79 -9.21
N THR A 124 22.05 -0.89 -10.15
CA THR A 124 20.64 -1.12 -9.84
C THR A 124 20.45 -2.53 -9.29
N ARG A 125 19.91 -2.66 -8.08
CA ARG A 125 19.74 -3.95 -7.39
C ARG A 125 18.31 -4.28 -7.02
N ALA A 126 17.47 -3.27 -6.81
CA ALA A 126 16.08 -3.51 -6.43
C ALA A 126 15.13 -2.49 -7.06
N LEU A 127 13.86 -2.89 -7.16
CA LEU A 127 12.72 -2.03 -7.49
C LEU A 127 11.69 -2.19 -6.39
N ILE A 128 11.15 -1.06 -5.86
CA ILE A 128 10.04 -1.10 -4.91
C ILE A 128 8.74 -0.82 -5.67
N LEU A 129 7.88 -1.82 -5.76
CA LEU A 129 6.58 -1.77 -6.41
C LEU A 129 5.48 -1.50 -5.38
N CYS A 130 4.52 -0.63 -5.71
CA CYS A 130 3.27 -0.46 -4.96
C CYS A 130 2.12 -1.09 -5.75
N SER A 131 1.43 -2.09 -5.19
CA SER A 131 0.40 -2.86 -5.90
C SER A 131 -0.72 -3.33 -4.97
N PRO A 132 -1.91 -2.78 -4.98
CA PRO A 132 -2.39 -1.59 -5.72
C PRO A 132 -1.62 -0.29 -5.43
N HIS A 133 -1.53 0.60 -6.43
CA HIS A 133 -0.62 1.74 -6.40
C HIS A 133 -1.22 2.97 -5.72
N ASN A 134 -0.64 3.38 -4.62
CA ASN A 134 -0.96 4.59 -3.88
C ASN A 134 0.04 5.71 -4.24
N PRO A 135 -0.39 6.87 -4.77
CA PRO A 135 -1.72 7.48 -4.59
C PRO A 135 -2.70 7.32 -5.76
N VAL A 136 -2.26 6.81 -6.92
CA VAL A 136 -2.99 6.93 -8.18
C VAL A 136 -4.15 5.92 -8.31
N GLY A 137 -4.20 4.92 -7.41
CA GLY A 137 -5.32 3.97 -7.33
C GLY A 137 -5.32 2.89 -8.42
N ARG A 138 -4.20 2.69 -9.14
CA ARG A 138 -4.08 1.62 -10.13
C ARG A 138 -4.01 0.24 -9.47
N VAL A 139 -4.73 -0.71 -10.06
CA VAL A 139 -4.54 -2.14 -9.85
C VAL A 139 -3.83 -2.67 -11.09
N TRP A 140 -2.55 -3.00 -10.94
CA TRP A 140 -1.74 -3.42 -12.09
C TRP A 140 -2.27 -4.70 -12.69
N LYS A 141 -2.42 -4.72 -14.01
CA LYS A 141 -2.84 -5.91 -14.74
C LYS A 141 -1.72 -6.94 -14.75
N ARG A 142 -2.07 -8.21 -14.90
CA ARG A 142 -1.12 -9.30 -14.93
C ARG A 142 -0.03 -9.07 -15.99
N GLU A 143 -0.42 -8.61 -17.18
CA GLU A 143 0.52 -8.37 -18.29
C GLU A 143 1.50 -7.24 -18.01
N GLU A 144 1.06 -6.19 -17.25
CA GLU A 144 1.93 -5.09 -16.82
C GLU A 144 2.97 -5.61 -15.82
N LEU A 145 2.55 -6.46 -14.88
CA LEU A 145 3.42 -7.06 -13.87
C LEU A 145 4.39 -8.09 -14.48
N GLU A 146 3.94 -8.88 -15.45
CA GLU A 146 4.79 -9.83 -16.20
C GLU A 146 5.90 -9.08 -16.95
N ARG A 147 5.56 -7.99 -17.65
CA ARG A 147 6.54 -7.16 -18.37
C ARG A 147 7.55 -6.50 -17.41
N LEU A 148 7.07 -5.96 -16.30
CA LEU A 148 7.94 -5.36 -15.28
C LEU A 148 8.90 -6.40 -14.69
N SER A 149 8.37 -7.57 -14.36
CA SER A 149 9.15 -8.66 -13.78
C SER A 149 10.17 -9.22 -14.76
N ALA A 150 9.82 -9.37 -16.04
CA ALA A 150 10.75 -9.82 -17.08
C ALA A 150 11.94 -8.85 -17.19
N LEU A 151 11.69 -7.54 -17.22
CA LEU A 151 12.74 -6.52 -17.23
C LEU A 151 13.63 -6.62 -15.98
N CYS A 152 13.04 -6.79 -14.80
CA CYS A 152 13.82 -6.94 -13.57
C CYS A 152 14.66 -8.22 -13.54
N LEU A 153 14.11 -9.33 -14.00
CA LEU A 153 14.83 -10.61 -14.10
C LEU A 153 16.01 -10.54 -15.06
N GLU A 154 15.81 -9.93 -16.25
CA GLU A 154 16.86 -9.74 -17.26
C GLU A 154 18.09 -8.99 -16.71
N HIS A 155 17.86 -8.02 -15.83
CA HIS A 155 18.90 -7.20 -15.23
C HIS A 155 19.33 -7.64 -13.82
N GLY A 156 18.80 -8.76 -13.30
CA GLY A 156 19.12 -9.24 -11.95
C GLY A 156 18.67 -8.30 -10.83
N ILE A 157 17.53 -7.61 -11.00
CA ILE A 157 16.95 -6.66 -10.07
C ILE A 157 15.89 -7.37 -9.24
N TYR A 158 16.00 -7.32 -7.90
CA TYR A 158 14.98 -7.83 -6.99
C TYR A 158 13.75 -6.93 -6.96
N ILE A 159 12.55 -7.52 -6.80
CA ILE A 159 11.33 -6.74 -6.66
C ILE A 159 10.82 -6.82 -5.21
N ILE A 160 10.65 -5.66 -4.57
CA ILE A 160 10.01 -5.53 -3.27
C ILE A 160 8.59 -5.01 -3.53
N SER A 161 7.59 -5.90 -3.47
CA SER A 161 6.20 -5.57 -3.77
C SER A 161 5.43 -5.25 -2.49
N ASP A 162 5.06 -3.99 -2.32
CA ASP A 162 4.12 -3.57 -1.28
C ASP A 162 2.69 -3.81 -1.74
N GLU A 163 2.09 -4.87 -1.23
CA GLU A 163 0.74 -5.31 -1.55
C GLU A 163 -0.24 -5.10 -0.37
N ILE A 164 0.03 -4.10 0.47
CA ILE A 164 -0.78 -3.81 1.67
C ILE A 164 -2.24 -3.44 1.35
N HIS A 165 -2.54 -3.09 0.10
CA HIS A 165 -3.87 -2.76 -0.39
C HIS A 165 -4.51 -3.88 -1.22
N ASN A 166 -3.94 -5.08 -1.26
CA ASN A 166 -4.34 -6.19 -2.12
C ASN A 166 -5.81 -6.60 -2.00
N ASP A 167 -6.41 -6.50 -0.79
CA ASP A 167 -7.83 -6.79 -0.57
C ASP A 167 -8.77 -5.67 -1.06
N LEU A 168 -8.25 -4.46 -1.23
CA LEU A 168 -9.04 -3.25 -1.50
C LEU A 168 -9.09 -2.97 -3.01
N VAL A 169 -9.71 -3.86 -3.75
CA VAL A 169 -9.88 -3.79 -5.20
C VAL A 169 -11.36 -3.73 -5.54
N PHE A 170 -11.74 -2.83 -6.46
CA PHE A 170 -13.14 -2.57 -6.82
C PHE A 170 -13.58 -3.31 -8.08
N GLU A 171 -12.65 -3.63 -8.96
CA GLU A 171 -12.93 -4.27 -10.25
C GLU A 171 -11.85 -5.32 -10.57
N GLY A 172 -12.26 -6.57 -10.77
CA GLY A 172 -11.35 -7.67 -11.06
C GLY A 172 -10.55 -8.15 -9.84
N PRO A 173 -9.67 -9.13 -10.01
CA PRO A 173 -8.81 -9.63 -8.95
C PRO A 173 -7.51 -8.80 -8.84
N HIS A 174 -6.97 -8.70 -7.62
CA HIS A 174 -5.57 -8.36 -7.44
C HIS A 174 -4.67 -9.52 -7.89
N THR A 175 -3.61 -9.21 -8.62
CA THR A 175 -2.58 -10.20 -8.97
C THR A 175 -1.44 -10.11 -7.97
N VAL A 176 -1.28 -11.11 -7.11
CA VAL A 176 -0.08 -11.25 -6.27
C VAL A 176 1.12 -11.48 -7.17
N LEU A 177 2.15 -10.66 -7.06
CA LEU A 177 3.31 -10.72 -7.96
C LEU A 177 3.97 -12.11 -7.96
N ALA A 178 4.17 -12.70 -6.78
CA ALA A 178 4.78 -14.02 -6.64
C ALA A 178 3.92 -15.17 -7.21
N ASN A 179 2.64 -14.93 -7.51
CA ASN A 179 1.73 -15.94 -8.07
C ASN A 179 1.75 -15.98 -9.61
N ILE A 180 2.57 -15.15 -10.25
CA ILE A 180 2.67 -15.10 -11.71
C ILE A 180 3.48 -16.29 -12.23
N SER A 181 4.66 -16.55 -11.67
CA SER A 181 5.50 -17.70 -11.99
C SER A 181 6.47 -18.02 -10.85
N THR A 182 7.00 -19.25 -10.84
CA THR A 182 8.03 -19.65 -9.87
C THR A 182 9.27 -18.77 -9.95
N GLU A 183 9.69 -18.38 -11.14
CA GLU A 183 10.86 -17.56 -11.38
C GLU A 183 10.69 -16.16 -10.75
N ILE A 184 9.51 -15.57 -10.90
CA ILE A 184 9.15 -14.28 -10.29
C ILE A 184 9.07 -14.43 -8.76
N ALA A 185 8.46 -15.51 -8.26
CA ALA A 185 8.39 -15.79 -6.82
C ALA A 185 9.77 -15.88 -6.16
N GLU A 186 10.74 -16.47 -6.87
CA GLU A 186 12.14 -16.58 -6.41
C GLU A 186 12.92 -15.25 -6.47
N ASN A 187 12.36 -14.21 -7.12
CA ASN A 187 13.01 -12.90 -7.30
C ASN A 187 12.30 -11.75 -6.57
N CYS A 188 11.29 -12.03 -5.74
CA CYS A 188 10.52 -10.98 -5.10
C CYS A 188 10.28 -11.20 -3.61
N VAL A 189 10.01 -10.08 -2.92
CA VAL A 189 9.50 -10.01 -1.55
C VAL A 189 8.10 -9.43 -1.60
N ILE A 190 7.11 -10.15 -1.10
CA ILE A 190 5.72 -9.68 -1.02
C ILE A 190 5.44 -9.17 0.39
N CYS A 191 5.00 -7.93 0.50
CA CYS A 191 4.67 -7.29 1.77
C CYS A 191 3.15 -7.12 1.90
N THR A 192 2.50 -7.91 2.75
CA THR A 192 1.07 -7.85 3.03
C THR A 192 0.77 -7.56 4.48
N ALA A 193 -0.42 -7.08 4.78
CA ALA A 193 -0.88 -6.85 6.16
C ALA A 193 -2.40 -6.67 6.22
N PRO A 194 -3.07 -7.11 7.31
CA PRO A 194 -4.49 -6.82 7.52
C PRO A 194 -4.78 -5.36 7.89
N SER A 195 -3.75 -4.55 8.10
CA SER A 195 -3.82 -3.22 8.70
C SER A 195 -4.66 -2.21 7.91
N LYS A 196 -4.67 -2.30 6.56
CA LYS A 196 -5.47 -1.43 5.70
C LYS A 196 -6.86 -2.00 5.44
N SER A 197 -6.94 -3.31 5.22
CA SER A 197 -8.22 -4.00 4.97
C SER A 197 -9.14 -3.93 6.19
N PHE A 198 -8.61 -4.10 7.40
CA PHE A 198 -9.39 -4.23 8.62
C PHE A 198 -9.27 -3.05 9.61
N ASN A 199 -8.65 -1.94 9.18
CA ASN A 199 -8.48 -0.75 10.03
C ASN A 199 -7.72 -0.99 11.35
N ILE A 200 -6.71 -1.85 11.34
CA ILE A 200 -5.92 -2.24 12.54
C ILE A 200 -4.43 -1.87 12.44
N ALA A 201 -4.12 -0.76 11.80
CA ALA A 201 -2.72 -0.32 11.62
C ALA A 201 -1.96 -0.16 12.95
N GLY A 202 -2.64 0.21 14.04
CA GLY A 202 -2.06 0.35 15.37
C GLY A 202 -1.60 -0.97 16.00
N ILE A 203 -2.06 -2.12 15.51
CA ILE A 203 -1.61 -3.45 15.95
C ILE A 203 -0.20 -3.76 15.45
N GLN A 204 0.23 -3.12 14.36
CA GLN A 204 1.58 -3.30 13.79
C GLN A 204 1.89 -4.75 13.42
N ALA A 205 0.98 -5.37 12.66
CA ALA A 205 1.14 -6.71 12.11
C ALA A 205 1.33 -6.66 10.60
N SER A 206 2.34 -7.35 10.08
CA SER A 206 2.49 -7.60 8.65
C SER A 206 3.10 -8.96 8.35
N ASN A 207 2.73 -9.50 7.19
CA ASN A 207 3.14 -10.81 6.71
C ASN A 207 4.01 -10.60 5.47
N ILE A 208 5.29 -10.93 5.58
CA ILE A 208 6.25 -10.78 4.51
C ILE A 208 6.52 -12.17 3.94
N ILE A 209 6.16 -12.37 2.68
CA ILE A 209 6.19 -13.67 2.03
C ILE A 209 7.39 -13.69 1.07
N ILE A 210 8.32 -14.61 1.30
CA ILE A 210 9.56 -14.74 0.53
C ILE A 210 9.76 -16.21 0.21
N ALA A 211 9.58 -16.58 -1.06
CA ALA A 211 9.73 -17.96 -1.50
C ALA A 211 11.20 -18.40 -1.52
N ASN A 212 12.11 -17.55 -2.01
CA ASN A 212 13.52 -17.82 -2.11
C ASN A 212 14.18 -17.96 -0.74
N ASP A 213 14.81 -19.12 -0.47
CA ASP A 213 15.42 -19.43 0.80
C ASP A 213 16.57 -18.49 1.17
N GLN A 214 17.42 -18.14 0.19
CA GLN A 214 18.58 -17.27 0.43
C GLN A 214 18.15 -15.83 0.74
N MET A 215 17.18 -15.29 0.00
CA MET A 215 16.62 -13.97 0.27
C MET A 215 15.96 -13.94 1.65
N ARG A 216 15.20 -14.98 1.99
CA ARG A 216 14.51 -15.10 3.26
C ARG A 216 15.48 -15.14 4.44
N GLU A 217 16.58 -15.89 4.34
CA GLU A 217 17.61 -15.93 5.39
C GLU A 217 18.32 -14.57 5.56
N LYS A 218 18.63 -13.87 4.47
CA LYS A 218 19.14 -12.48 4.55
C LYS A 218 18.15 -11.56 5.23
N PHE A 219 16.86 -11.66 4.88
CA PHE A 219 15.80 -10.85 5.48
C PHE A 219 15.64 -11.13 6.98
N LYS A 220 15.63 -12.41 7.38
CA LYS A 220 15.60 -12.82 8.80
C LYS A 220 16.81 -12.33 9.58
N ALA A 221 18.01 -12.32 8.98
CA ALA A 221 19.20 -11.76 9.60
C ALA A 221 19.06 -10.26 9.91
N VAL A 222 18.41 -9.49 9.02
CA VAL A 222 18.10 -8.08 9.26
C VAL A 222 17.07 -7.92 10.40
N ILE A 223 16.01 -8.74 10.42
CA ILE A 223 15.03 -8.77 11.53
C ILE A 223 15.74 -9.01 12.87
N GLN A 224 16.63 -10.00 12.93
CA GLN A 224 17.39 -10.34 14.14
C GLN A 224 18.31 -9.20 14.57
N LYS A 225 19.04 -8.61 13.64
CA LYS A 225 19.95 -7.47 13.90
C LYS A 225 19.21 -6.26 14.51
N ASN A 226 17.95 -6.05 14.09
CA ASN A 226 17.12 -4.93 14.53
C ASN A 226 16.21 -5.29 15.73
N HIS A 227 16.31 -6.50 16.29
CA HIS A 227 15.48 -7.00 17.40
C HIS A 227 13.97 -6.92 17.13
N ALA A 228 13.53 -7.04 15.87
CA ALA A 228 12.13 -6.91 15.44
C ALA A 228 11.41 -8.24 15.27
N TYR A 229 11.94 -9.32 15.84
CA TYR A 229 11.44 -10.69 15.69
C TYR A 229 10.29 -11.07 16.64
N SER A 230 10.05 -10.28 17.68
CA SER A 230 8.99 -10.59 18.66
C SER A 230 7.77 -9.71 18.42
N PRO A 231 6.61 -10.30 18.05
CA PRO A 231 5.37 -9.55 17.93
C PRO A 231 4.90 -9.08 19.32
N ASN A 232 4.11 -7.99 19.34
CA ASN A 232 3.39 -7.64 20.56
C ASN A 232 2.27 -8.68 20.83
N SER A 233 1.80 -8.73 22.07
CA SER A 233 0.87 -9.77 22.56
C SER A 233 -0.50 -9.81 21.87
N PHE A 234 -0.85 -8.79 21.07
CA PHE A 234 -2.15 -8.68 20.41
C PHE A 234 -2.11 -9.00 18.91
N VAL A 235 -0.92 -9.13 18.33
CA VAL A 235 -0.75 -9.37 16.88
C VAL A 235 -1.48 -10.61 16.43
N GLU A 236 -1.25 -11.74 17.10
CA GLU A 236 -1.84 -13.02 16.73
C GLU A 236 -3.37 -12.98 16.79
N ALA A 237 -3.93 -12.53 17.92
CA ALA A 237 -5.36 -12.43 18.10
C ALA A 237 -6.03 -11.52 17.04
N ALA A 238 -5.39 -10.39 16.73
CA ALA A 238 -5.92 -9.46 15.73
C ALA A 238 -5.85 -10.03 14.30
N VAL A 239 -4.79 -10.74 13.94
CA VAL A 239 -4.64 -11.33 12.59
C VAL A 239 -5.61 -12.50 12.40
N ILE A 240 -5.75 -13.39 13.38
CA ILE A 240 -6.74 -14.48 13.35
C ILE A 240 -8.16 -13.90 13.30
N GLY A 241 -8.47 -12.92 14.16
CA GLY A 241 -9.77 -12.25 14.15
C GLY A 241 -10.09 -11.58 12.81
N ALA A 242 -9.09 -11.02 12.14
CA ALA A 242 -9.24 -10.40 10.82
C ALA A 242 -9.50 -11.48 9.74
N TYR A 243 -8.61 -12.45 9.62
CA TYR A 243 -8.61 -13.37 8.48
C TYR A 243 -9.63 -14.50 8.59
N ASP A 244 -9.87 -15.02 9.81
CA ASP A 244 -10.77 -16.16 9.99
C ASP A 244 -12.20 -15.76 10.40
N HIS A 245 -12.38 -14.54 10.94
CA HIS A 245 -13.67 -14.16 11.53
C HIS A 245 -14.27 -12.85 11.00
N SER A 246 -13.66 -12.20 10.00
CA SER A 246 -14.11 -10.85 9.58
C SER A 246 -14.17 -10.64 8.07
N GLU A 247 -14.19 -11.71 7.27
CA GLU A 247 -14.22 -11.63 5.81
C GLU A 247 -15.49 -10.91 5.30
N ASP A 248 -16.66 -11.28 5.80
CA ASP A 248 -17.93 -10.64 5.43
C ASP A 248 -17.96 -9.13 5.76
N TRP A 249 -17.35 -8.76 6.90
CA TRP A 249 -17.23 -7.34 7.27
C TRP A 249 -16.39 -6.58 6.25
N LEU A 250 -15.29 -7.18 5.79
CA LEU A 250 -14.41 -6.56 4.78
C LEU A 250 -15.15 -6.38 3.45
N ASP A 251 -15.91 -7.38 3.00
CA ASP A 251 -16.66 -7.30 1.75
C ASP A 251 -17.70 -6.15 1.81
N HIS A 252 -18.45 -6.03 2.89
CA HIS A 252 -19.36 -4.91 3.09
C HIS A 252 -18.63 -3.55 3.16
N ALA A 253 -17.44 -3.52 3.80
CA ALA A 253 -16.65 -2.30 3.87
C ALA A 253 -16.12 -1.88 2.49
N ILE A 254 -15.68 -2.82 1.66
CA ILE A 254 -15.25 -2.57 0.28
C ILE A 254 -16.39 -2.01 -0.56
N ASP A 255 -17.59 -2.61 -0.50
CA ASP A 255 -18.77 -2.13 -1.21
C ASP A 255 -19.14 -0.71 -0.79
N TYR A 256 -19.15 -0.43 0.51
CA TYR A 256 -19.43 0.90 1.03
C TYR A 256 -18.40 1.94 0.60
N ILE A 257 -17.12 1.56 0.59
CA ILE A 257 -16.04 2.43 0.13
C ILE A 257 -16.16 2.70 -1.37
N LYS A 258 -16.44 1.68 -2.16
CA LYS A 258 -16.69 1.79 -3.60
C LYS A 258 -17.82 2.79 -3.89
N ASP A 259 -18.93 2.66 -3.20
CA ASP A 259 -20.05 3.61 -3.30
C ASP A 259 -19.67 5.03 -2.92
N ASN A 260 -18.83 5.20 -1.89
CA ASN A 260 -18.30 6.52 -1.52
C ASN A 260 -17.40 7.11 -2.62
N VAL A 261 -16.54 6.28 -3.21
CA VAL A 261 -15.63 6.70 -4.30
C VAL A 261 -16.44 7.13 -5.53
N GLU A 262 -17.40 6.32 -5.96
CA GLU A 262 -18.23 6.62 -7.12
C GLU A 262 -19.04 7.89 -6.91
N TYR A 263 -19.68 8.01 -5.77
CA TYR A 263 -20.44 9.19 -5.38
C TYR A 263 -19.57 10.44 -5.35
N PHE A 264 -18.41 10.38 -4.66
CA PHE A 264 -17.51 11.52 -4.54
C PHE A 264 -17.02 12.00 -5.91
N CYS A 265 -16.54 11.07 -6.76
CA CYS A 265 -16.02 11.42 -8.08
C CYS A 265 -17.11 12.05 -8.98
N ALA A 266 -18.33 11.48 -8.97
CA ALA A 266 -19.45 12.01 -9.75
C ALA A 266 -19.88 13.40 -9.26
N GLU A 267 -20.06 13.58 -7.96
CA GLU A 267 -20.51 14.86 -7.39
C GLU A 267 -19.42 15.95 -7.49
N LEU A 268 -18.13 15.61 -7.30
CA LEU A 268 -17.04 16.56 -7.45
C LEU A 268 -16.94 17.06 -8.89
N SER A 269 -17.00 16.17 -9.87
CA SER A 269 -16.97 16.52 -11.29
C SER A 269 -18.12 17.47 -11.68
N LYS A 270 -19.32 17.24 -11.13
CA LYS A 270 -20.51 18.06 -11.38
C LYS A 270 -20.44 19.41 -10.69
N ARG A 271 -20.00 19.47 -9.43
CA ARG A 271 -20.02 20.71 -8.61
C ARG A 271 -18.77 21.55 -8.81
N VAL A 272 -17.61 20.92 -9.04
CA VAL A 272 -16.31 21.59 -9.07
C VAL A 272 -15.44 21.06 -10.23
N PRO A 273 -15.81 21.33 -11.50
CA PRO A 273 -15.14 20.75 -12.67
C PRO A 273 -13.65 21.13 -12.81
N LYS A 274 -13.19 22.17 -12.10
CA LYS A 274 -11.76 22.55 -12.01
C LYS A 274 -10.89 21.57 -11.21
N ILE A 275 -11.51 20.63 -10.49
CA ILE A 275 -10.79 19.55 -9.77
C ILE A 275 -11.18 18.22 -10.40
N LYS A 276 -10.19 17.47 -10.90
CA LYS A 276 -10.43 16.17 -11.52
C LYS A 276 -10.10 15.06 -10.52
N ALA A 277 -11.14 14.43 -9.95
CA ALA A 277 -10.96 13.23 -9.15
C ALA A 277 -10.70 12.04 -10.08
N LEU A 278 -9.53 11.40 -9.91
CA LEU A 278 -9.20 10.18 -10.65
C LEU A 278 -9.85 9.00 -9.95
N LYS A 279 -10.82 8.34 -10.63
CA LYS A 279 -11.50 7.16 -10.05
C LYS A 279 -10.50 6.03 -9.91
N PRO A 280 -10.21 5.56 -8.68
CA PRO A 280 -9.26 4.47 -8.47
C PRO A 280 -9.89 3.11 -8.86
N GLU A 281 -9.06 2.18 -9.33
CA GLU A 281 -9.40 0.77 -9.54
C GLU A 281 -9.36 -0.01 -8.21
N GLY A 282 -8.60 0.50 -7.24
CA GLY A 282 -8.46 -0.06 -5.88
C GLY A 282 -7.98 0.99 -4.89
N THR A 283 -7.78 0.57 -3.65
CA THR A 283 -7.55 1.40 -2.48
C THR A 283 -8.83 2.16 -2.05
N TYR A 284 -8.74 2.96 -1.01
CA TYR A 284 -9.81 3.89 -0.59
C TYR A 284 -9.38 5.35 -0.72
N LEU A 285 -8.38 5.59 -1.58
CA LEU A 285 -7.70 6.86 -1.73
C LEU A 285 -7.99 7.42 -3.12
N VAL A 286 -8.53 8.63 -3.17
CA VAL A 286 -8.79 9.32 -4.44
C VAL A 286 -7.75 10.39 -4.66
N TRP A 287 -7.09 10.32 -5.81
CA TRP A 287 -6.10 11.27 -6.28
C TRP A 287 -6.78 12.37 -7.08
N MET A 288 -6.66 13.61 -6.64
CA MET A 288 -7.35 14.76 -7.23
C MET A 288 -6.34 15.68 -7.92
N ASP A 289 -6.47 15.85 -9.22
CA ASP A 289 -5.75 16.86 -9.99
C ASP A 289 -6.40 18.22 -9.74
N CYS A 290 -5.63 19.13 -9.16
CA CYS A 290 -6.05 20.50 -8.82
C CYS A 290 -5.32 21.55 -9.67
N SER A 291 -4.66 21.16 -10.77
CA SER A 291 -3.84 22.04 -11.60
C SER A 291 -4.63 23.23 -12.19
N GLU A 292 -5.91 23.00 -12.56
CA GLU A 292 -6.79 24.03 -13.11
C GLU A 292 -7.20 25.13 -12.10
N LEU A 293 -6.88 24.96 -10.81
CA LEU A 293 -7.06 26.02 -9.81
C LEU A 293 -6.02 27.15 -9.95
N GLY A 294 -4.95 26.96 -10.72
CA GLY A 294 -3.91 27.96 -10.98
C GLY A 294 -3.10 28.38 -9.74
N MET A 295 -3.03 27.51 -8.73
CA MET A 295 -2.31 27.75 -7.48
C MET A 295 -0.91 27.15 -7.53
N THR A 296 0.05 27.77 -6.77
CA THR A 296 1.31 27.07 -6.48
C THR A 296 1.06 25.93 -5.50
N PRO A 297 1.95 24.89 -5.45
CA PRO A 297 1.78 23.76 -4.52
C PRO A 297 1.59 24.17 -3.06
N GLU A 298 2.31 25.21 -2.59
CA GLU A 298 2.20 25.74 -1.23
C GLU A 298 0.83 26.40 -0.99
N LYS A 299 0.36 27.19 -1.95
CA LYS A 299 -0.96 27.84 -1.87
C LYS A 299 -2.07 26.80 -1.92
N LEU A 300 -1.94 25.77 -2.76
CA LEU A 300 -2.91 24.70 -2.89
C LEU A 300 -3.12 23.97 -1.54
N ASN A 301 -2.05 23.57 -0.87
CA ASN A 301 -2.18 22.91 0.43
C ASN A 301 -2.84 23.81 1.48
N ARG A 302 -2.39 25.07 1.56
CA ARG A 302 -3.01 26.06 2.46
C ARG A 302 -4.48 26.33 2.14
N PHE A 303 -4.85 26.35 0.88
CA PHE A 303 -6.23 26.52 0.45
C PHE A 303 -7.13 25.42 1.02
N PHE A 304 -6.75 24.15 0.90
CA PHE A 304 -7.54 23.06 1.47
C PHE A 304 -7.60 23.14 3.00
N VAL A 305 -6.49 23.41 3.68
CA VAL A 305 -6.45 23.47 5.15
C VAL A 305 -7.18 24.73 5.67
N ASP A 306 -6.84 25.91 5.14
CA ASP A 306 -7.27 27.19 5.74
C ASP A 306 -8.65 27.63 5.24
N LYS A 307 -8.99 27.37 3.98
CA LYS A 307 -10.27 27.76 3.38
C LYS A 307 -11.30 26.63 3.42
N CYS A 308 -10.96 25.47 2.88
CA CYS A 308 -11.89 24.34 2.89
C CYS A 308 -11.99 23.65 4.25
N LYS A 309 -11.06 23.90 5.20
CA LYS A 309 -10.98 23.19 6.49
C LYS A 309 -10.88 21.68 6.33
N LEU A 310 -10.13 21.25 5.34
CA LEU A 310 -9.85 19.84 5.03
C LEU A 310 -8.35 19.58 5.11
N ALA A 311 -7.93 18.73 6.03
CA ALA A 311 -6.55 18.28 6.17
C ALA A 311 -6.29 17.08 5.24
N LEU A 312 -6.18 17.34 3.95
CA LEU A 312 -5.88 16.33 2.93
C LEU A 312 -4.38 16.03 2.89
N ASN A 313 -4.01 14.94 2.20
CA ASN A 313 -2.60 14.67 1.94
C ASN A 313 -2.13 15.46 0.71
N SER A 314 -1.20 16.39 0.94
CA SER A 314 -0.58 17.14 -0.16
C SER A 314 0.17 16.20 -1.10
N GLY A 315 -0.04 16.37 -2.40
CA GLY A 315 0.60 15.57 -3.43
C GLY A 315 2.11 15.69 -3.47
N ARG A 316 2.69 16.78 -2.93
CA ARG A 316 4.16 16.92 -2.75
C ARG A 316 4.79 15.79 -1.94
N GLY A 317 4.05 15.19 -1.03
CA GLY A 317 4.52 14.05 -0.24
C GLY A 317 4.69 12.74 -1.03
N PHE A 318 4.20 12.74 -2.29
CA PHE A 318 4.25 11.58 -3.18
C PHE A 318 5.27 11.72 -4.32
N GLY A 319 5.99 12.84 -4.38
CA GLY A 319 6.98 13.16 -5.40
C GLY A 319 6.63 14.46 -6.14
N ASP A 320 7.58 14.90 -6.98
CA ASP A 320 7.46 16.16 -7.71
C ASP A 320 6.27 16.14 -8.70
N ASP A 321 6.00 14.97 -9.29
CA ASP A 321 4.89 14.70 -10.21
C ASP A 321 3.50 14.90 -9.54
N GLY A 322 3.45 14.82 -8.20
CA GLY A 322 2.25 15.03 -7.41
C GLY A 322 2.02 16.47 -6.93
N ALA A 323 2.88 17.43 -7.27
CA ALA A 323 2.93 18.74 -6.63
C ALA A 323 1.59 19.52 -6.66
N LEU A 324 0.81 19.38 -7.74
CA LEU A 324 -0.49 20.05 -7.93
C LEU A 324 -1.69 19.13 -7.62
N PHE A 325 -1.45 18.02 -6.94
CA PHE A 325 -2.48 17.07 -6.56
C PHE A 325 -2.77 17.11 -5.05
N GLN A 326 -3.94 16.59 -4.70
CA GLN A 326 -4.32 16.29 -3.32
C GLN A 326 -4.88 14.87 -3.24
N ARG A 327 -4.61 14.15 -2.15
CA ARG A 327 -5.18 12.82 -1.93
C ARG A 327 -6.19 12.85 -0.80
N ILE A 328 -7.41 12.39 -1.08
CA ILE A 328 -8.48 12.24 -0.08
C ILE A 328 -8.71 10.77 0.25
N ASN A 329 -9.00 10.48 1.52
CA ASN A 329 -9.41 9.16 2.02
C ASN A 329 -10.94 9.11 2.09
N LEU A 330 -11.55 8.12 1.43
CA LEU A 330 -13.01 7.94 1.37
C LEU A 330 -13.51 6.72 2.17
N ALA A 331 -12.64 6.02 2.88
CA ALA A 331 -13.02 4.98 3.84
C ALA A 331 -13.50 5.61 5.15
N CYS A 332 -14.61 6.34 5.07
CA CYS A 332 -15.24 7.05 6.19
C CYS A 332 -16.76 7.11 5.99
N PRO A 333 -17.56 7.41 7.04
CA PRO A 333 -19.01 7.62 6.91
C PRO A 333 -19.36 8.66 5.82
N ARG A 334 -20.39 8.38 5.02
CA ARG A 334 -20.86 9.21 3.90
C ARG A 334 -21.04 10.69 4.27
N LYS A 335 -21.51 10.99 5.47
CA LYS A 335 -21.67 12.36 5.96
C LYS A 335 -20.40 13.21 5.88
N TYR A 336 -19.21 12.59 6.06
CA TYR A 336 -17.93 13.31 5.94
C TYR A 336 -17.54 13.53 4.48
N VAL A 337 -17.95 12.62 3.59
CA VAL A 337 -17.78 12.79 2.14
C VAL A 337 -18.62 13.95 1.65
N ASP A 338 -19.89 14.03 2.06
CA ASP A 338 -20.81 15.14 1.75
C ASP A 338 -20.27 16.47 2.25
N GLU A 339 -19.82 16.49 3.51
CA GLU A 339 -19.25 17.68 4.12
C GLU A 339 -17.99 18.17 3.36
N ALA A 340 -17.13 17.25 2.93
CA ALA A 340 -15.94 17.57 2.14
C ALA A 340 -16.33 18.20 0.80
N LEU A 341 -17.30 17.62 0.08
CA LEU A 341 -17.83 18.15 -1.18
C LEU A 341 -18.37 19.57 -1.02
N VAL A 342 -19.23 19.80 -0.02
CA VAL A 342 -19.80 21.14 0.26
C VAL A 342 -18.71 22.15 0.58
N ARG A 343 -17.71 21.80 1.38
CA ARG A 343 -16.61 22.68 1.74
C ARG A 343 -15.73 23.02 0.54
N ILE A 344 -15.45 22.05 -0.34
CA ILE A 344 -14.67 22.28 -1.59
C ILE A 344 -15.46 23.20 -2.50
N GLU A 345 -16.73 22.88 -2.81
CA GLU A 345 -17.61 23.64 -3.70
C GLU A 345 -17.70 25.11 -3.27
N LYS A 346 -18.02 25.36 -2.00
CA LYS A 346 -18.17 26.71 -1.44
C LYS A 346 -16.93 27.60 -1.61
N ASN A 347 -15.74 27.01 -1.63
CA ASN A 347 -14.48 27.76 -1.64
C ASN A 347 -13.82 27.80 -3.04
N VAL A 348 -14.16 26.87 -3.95
CA VAL A 348 -13.61 26.84 -5.32
C VAL A 348 -14.44 27.66 -6.30
N ILE A 349 -15.78 27.65 -6.20
CA ILE A 349 -16.65 28.41 -7.12
C ILE A 349 -16.31 29.92 -7.18
N PRO A 350 -15.92 30.58 -6.06
CA PRO A 350 -15.54 31.98 -6.10
C PRO A 350 -14.16 32.28 -6.77
N LEU A 351 -13.39 31.26 -7.13
CA LEU A 351 -12.09 31.37 -7.82
C LEU A 351 -12.27 31.39 -9.34
#